data_97dc87c9d8f978fc751c07aea35b63f3
#
_entry.id   97dc87c9d8f978fc751c07aea35b63f3
#
_cell.length_a   1.000
_cell.length_b   1.000
_cell.length_c   1.000
_cell.angle_alpha   90.00
_cell.angle_beta   90.00
_cell.angle_gamma   90.00
#
_symmetry.space_group_name_H-M   'P 1'
#
loop_
_entity.id
_entity.type
_entity.pdbx_description
1 polymer ?
#
loop_
_entity_poly.entity_id
_entity_poly.type
_entity_poly.pdbx_seq_one_letter_code
_entity_poly.pdbx_strand_id
1 'polypeptide(L)'
;MSAGEFSLRQYARSDQHGLVELWTACGLLQPWNNPLEDIHLCVTTPSSELVVADSAGRLIGSAMLGHDGHRGWVYYLAVHPNWQRNGIGRSLMSYAEQWMDERQVPKIQAMIRADNLPVRGFYRRLGYQDNDVQVVEKFLNQRSKPSA
;
A
#
# COMPACT_ATOMS: atom_id res chain seq x y z
N MET A 1 7.45 26.12 0.19
CA MET A 1 6.42 25.11 0.41
C MET A 1 6.74 24.32 1.67
N SER A 2 5.80 24.22 2.55
CA SER A 2 5.99 23.40 3.74
C SER A 2 6.12 21.93 3.31
N ALA A 3 7.19 21.28 3.73
CA ALA A 3 7.45 19.89 3.37
C ALA A 3 6.44 18.90 3.98
N GLY A 4 5.55 19.37 4.85
CA GLY A 4 4.59 18.51 5.52
C GLY A 4 3.16 18.60 5.00
N GLU A 5 2.88 19.46 4.03
CA GLU A 5 1.50 19.68 3.60
C GLU A 5 1.08 18.66 2.56
N PHE A 6 0.13 17.83 2.95
CA PHE A 6 -0.48 16.85 2.06
C PHE A 6 -1.88 16.52 2.56
N SER A 7 -2.68 15.93 1.69
CA SER A 7 -3.99 15.40 2.06
C SER A 7 -4.12 13.97 1.55
N LEU A 8 -4.89 13.17 2.28
CA LEU A 8 -5.24 11.83 1.86
C LEU A 8 -6.59 11.86 1.18
N ARG A 9 -6.70 11.16 0.07
CA ARG A 9 -7.96 11.04 -0.65
C ARG A 9 -8.00 9.73 -1.44
N GLN A 10 -9.17 9.36 -1.89
CA GLN A 10 -9.31 8.20 -2.77
C GLN A 10 -8.63 8.47 -4.11
N TYR A 11 -8.08 7.42 -4.68
CA TYR A 11 -7.53 7.42 -6.02
C TYR A 11 -8.61 7.80 -7.03
N ALA A 12 -8.25 8.63 -8.00
CA ALA A 12 -9.06 8.94 -9.16
C ALA A 12 -8.34 8.45 -10.42
N ARG A 13 -9.09 8.17 -11.47
CA ARG A 13 -8.52 7.63 -12.70
C ARG A 13 -7.38 8.49 -13.27
N SER A 14 -7.47 9.79 -13.09
CA SER A 14 -6.43 10.74 -13.53
C SER A 14 -5.12 10.58 -12.76
N ASP A 15 -5.11 9.83 -11.66
CA ASP A 15 -3.91 9.58 -10.86
C ASP A 15 -3.05 8.44 -11.40
N GLN A 16 -3.54 7.70 -12.39
CA GLN A 16 -2.90 6.45 -12.80
C GLN A 16 -1.43 6.62 -13.14
N HIS A 17 -1.11 7.60 -13.97
CA HIS A 17 0.28 7.84 -14.38
C HIS A 17 1.16 8.21 -13.17
N GLY A 18 0.70 9.15 -12.36
CA GLY A 18 1.44 9.58 -11.18
C GLY A 18 1.64 8.48 -10.16
N LEU A 19 0.65 7.60 -10.01
CA LEU A 19 0.77 6.48 -9.08
C LEU A 19 1.80 5.45 -9.55
N VAL A 20 1.81 5.12 -10.84
CA VAL A 20 2.82 4.21 -11.38
C VAL A 20 4.22 4.81 -11.25
N GLU A 21 4.36 6.11 -11.48
CA GLU A 21 5.63 6.79 -11.26
C GLU A 21 6.06 6.72 -9.80
N LEU A 22 5.14 6.93 -8.87
CA LEU A 22 5.43 6.82 -7.44
C LEU A 22 5.92 5.43 -7.09
N TRP A 23 5.21 4.41 -7.53
CA TRP A 23 5.60 3.02 -7.25
C TRP A 23 6.95 2.67 -7.86
N THR A 24 7.24 3.19 -9.04
CA THR A 24 8.56 3.02 -9.67
C THR A 24 9.66 3.67 -8.82
N ALA A 25 9.42 4.89 -8.37
CA ALA A 25 10.39 5.62 -7.53
C ALA A 25 10.63 4.92 -6.19
N CYS A 26 9.64 4.20 -5.69
CA CYS A 26 9.74 3.45 -4.43
C CYS A 26 10.28 2.03 -4.61
N GLY A 27 10.56 1.60 -5.83
CA GLY A 27 11.06 0.27 -6.10
C GLY A 27 10.06 -0.85 -5.85
N LEU A 28 8.76 -0.56 -5.98
CA LEU A 28 7.71 -1.50 -5.65
C LEU A 28 7.24 -2.37 -6.81
N LEU A 29 7.66 -2.04 -8.04
CA LEU A 29 7.21 -2.81 -9.20
C LEU A 29 8.06 -4.07 -9.36
N GLN A 30 7.38 -5.19 -9.54
CA GLN A 30 8.00 -6.49 -9.72
C GLN A 30 7.64 -7.05 -11.10
N PRO A 31 8.53 -7.86 -11.73
CA PRO A 31 8.24 -8.38 -13.08
C PRO A 31 6.98 -9.23 -13.18
N TRP A 32 6.55 -9.83 -12.06
CA TRP A 32 5.35 -10.69 -12.05
C TRP A 32 4.07 -9.92 -11.73
N ASN A 33 4.14 -8.61 -11.48
CA ASN A 33 2.97 -7.77 -11.21
C ASN A 33 2.78 -6.77 -12.35
N ASN A 34 1.52 -6.59 -12.74
CA ASN A 34 1.15 -5.53 -13.66
C ASN A 34 0.45 -4.44 -12.86
N PRO A 35 1.08 -3.27 -12.68
CA PRO A 35 0.49 -2.23 -11.82
C PRO A 35 -0.86 -1.73 -12.32
N LEU A 36 -1.08 -1.68 -13.63
CA LEU A 36 -2.37 -1.21 -14.17
C LEU A 36 -3.49 -2.22 -13.86
N GLU A 37 -3.20 -3.51 -13.96
CA GLU A 37 -4.15 -4.54 -13.60
C GLU A 37 -4.41 -4.55 -12.10
N ASP A 38 -3.37 -4.35 -11.29
CA ASP A 38 -3.52 -4.29 -9.83
C ASP A 38 -4.40 -3.11 -9.41
N ILE A 39 -4.21 -1.95 -10.03
CA ILE A 39 -5.05 -0.77 -9.78
C ILE A 39 -6.50 -1.08 -10.16
N HIS A 40 -6.70 -1.61 -11.38
CA HIS A 40 -8.04 -1.90 -11.88
C HIS A 40 -8.78 -2.89 -10.97
N LEU A 41 -8.13 -3.95 -10.58
CA LEU A 41 -8.74 -4.94 -9.68
C LEU A 41 -9.13 -4.31 -8.34
N CYS A 42 -8.24 -3.50 -7.77
CA CYS A 42 -8.51 -2.84 -6.50
C CYS A 42 -9.72 -1.91 -6.59
N VAL A 43 -9.73 -1.01 -7.58
CA VAL A 43 -10.77 0.03 -7.66
C VAL A 43 -12.12 -0.52 -8.09
N THR A 44 -12.16 -1.72 -8.68
CA THR A 44 -13.42 -2.37 -9.07
C THR A 44 -13.90 -3.39 -8.04
N THR A 45 -13.16 -3.58 -6.94
CA THR A 45 -13.54 -4.52 -5.90
C THR A 45 -14.17 -3.76 -4.72
N PRO A 46 -15.44 -4.06 -4.37
CA PRO A 46 -16.14 -3.29 -3.32
C PRO A 46 -15.49 -3.33 -1.95
N SER A 47 -14.75 -4.40 -1.62
CA SER A 47 -14.11 -4.57 -0.33
C SER A 47 -12.68 -4.06 -0.30
N SER A 48 -12.27 -3.25 -1.28
CA SER A 48 -10.94 -2.65 -1.30
C SER A 48 -10.99 -1.18 -1.70
N GLU A 49 -9.95 -0.47 -1.36
CA GLU A 49 -9.82 0.96 -1.65
C GLU A 49 -8.36 1.30 -1.90
N LEU A 50 -8.15 2.21 -2.84
CA LEU A 50 -6.82 2.73 -3.13
C LEU A 50 -6.80 4.19 -2.68
N VAL A 51 -5.94 4.51 -1.72
CA VAL A 51 -5.81 5.85 -1.16
C VAL A 51 -4.46 6.45 -1.57
N VAL A 52 -4.46 7.74 -1.85
CA VAL A 52 -3.25 8.46 -2.24
C VAL A 52 -3.03 9.65 -1.33
N ALA A 53 -1.77 10.01 -1.14
CA ALA A 53 -1.35 11.23 -0.48
C ALA A 53 -0.96 12.23 -1.56
N ASP A 54 -1.66 13.35 -1.57
CA ASP A 54 -1.56 14.38 -2.58
C ASP A 54 -1.00 15.65 -1.96
N SER A 55 0.09 16.16 -2.53
CA SER A 55 0.66 17.44 -2.17
C SER A 55 0.65 18.35 -3.39
N ALA A 56 -0.31 19.27 -3.44
CA ALA A 56 -0.46 20.25 -4.53
C ALA A 56 -0.47 19.58 -5.92
N GLY A 57 -1.23 18.49 -6.06
CA GLY A 57 -1.37 17.77 -7.33
C GLY A 57 -0.32 16.70 -7.58
N ARG A 58 0.68 16.58 -6.70
CA ARG A 58 1.71 15.55 -6.84
C ARG A 58 1.42 14.39 -5.89
N LEU A 59 1.45 13.17 -6.41
CA LEU A 59 1.28 11.98 -5.58
C LEU A 59 2.59 11.66 -4.88
N ILE A 60 2.56 11.70 -3.55
CA ILE A 60 3.74 11.47 -2.72
C ILE A 60 3.61 10.25 -1.83
N GLY A 61 2.45 9.62 -1.82
CA GLY A 61 2.24 8.39 -1.07
C GLY A 61 1.02 7.64 -1.55
N SER A 62 0.93 6.38 -1.17
CA SER A 62 -0.22 5.53 -1.49
C SER A 62 -0.37 4.41 -0.48
N ALA A 63 -1.57 3.84 -0.42
CA ALA A 63 -1.83 2.57 0.23
C ALA A 63 -3.01 1.90 -0.47
N MET A 64 -2.89 0.61 -0.72
CA MET A 64 -3.96 -0.23 -1.22
C MET A 64 -4.49 -1.03 -0.04
N LEU A 65 -5.75 -0.87 0.30
CA LEU A 65 -6.34 -1.55 1.43
C LEU A 65 -7.51 -2.41 1.01
N GLY A 66 -7.75 -3.46 1.77
CA GLY A 66 -8.89 -4.31 1.52
C GLY A 66 -9.10 -5.30 2.65
N HIS A 67 -10.26 -5.94 2.65
CA HIS A 67 -10.52 -7.04 3.56
C HIS A 67 -11.19 -8.18 2.79
N ASP A 68 -10.98 -9.37 3.31
CA ASP A 68 -11.47 -10.59 2.69
C ASP A 68 -12.68 -11.18 3.43
N GLY A 69 -13.34 -10.38 4.27
CA GLY A 69 -14.42 -10.83 5.13
C GLY A 69 -13.93 -11.45 6.44
N HIS A 70 -12.62 -11.44 6.68
CA HIS A 70 -12.02 -12.03 7.87
C HIS A 70 -10.91 -11.14 8.44
N ARG A 71 -9.99 -10.72 7.60
CA ARG A 71 -8.83 -9.88 7.98
C ARG A 71 -8.68 -8.73 7.01
N GLY A 72 -8.08 -7.65 7.47
CA GLY A 72 -7.69 -6.54 6.61
C GLY A 72 -6.25 -6.68 6.16
N TRP A 73 -5.96 -6.16 4.97
CA TRP A 73 -4.64 -6.21 4.36
C TRP A 73 -4.26 -4.87 3.76
N VAL A 74 -2.98 -4.54 3.84
CA VAL A 74 -2.42 -3.35 3.19
C VAL A 74 -1.34 -3.78 2.22
N TYR A 75 -1.42 -3.25 1.00
CA TYR A 75 -0.43 -3.45 -0.06
C TYR A 75 -0.04 -2.10 -0.63
N TYR A 76 1.07 -2.06 -1.33
CA TYR A 76 1.52 -0.84 -2.01
C TYR A 76 1.55 0.38 -1.10
N LEU A 77 1.99 0.18 0.15
CA LEU A 77 2.28 1.29 1.03
C LEU A 77 3.55 1.95 0.54
N ALA A 78 3.43 3.15 0.01
CA ALA A 78 4.51 3.88 -0.62
C ALA A 78 4.59 5.28 -0.09
N VAL A 79 5.82 5.76 0.13
CA VAL A 79 6.11 7.15 0.41
C VAL A 79 7.28 7.54 -0.49
N HIS A 80 7.09 8.58 -1.30
CA HIS A 80 8.12 9.03 -2.23
C HIS A 80 9.43 9.28 -1.46
N PRO A 81 10.59 8.86 -2.00
CA PRO A 81 11.86 8.98 -1.27
C PRO A 81 12.17 10.39 -0.77
N ASN A 82 11.78 11.42 -1.53
CA ASN A 82 12.03 12.80 -1.15
C ASN A 82 11.06 13.32 -0.07
N TRP A 83 10.07 12.54 0.30
CA TRP A 83 9.02 12.94 1.25
C TRP A 83 8.99 12.08 2.51
N GLN A 84 9.96 11.21 2.67
CA GLN A 84 10.04 10.37 3.88
C GLN A 84 10.30 11.23 5.11
N ARG A 85 9.88 10.71 6.27
CA ARG A 85 9.98 11.40 7.58
C ARG A 85 9.06 12.60 7.73
N ASN A 86 8.01 12.69 6.91
CA ASN A 86 6.99 13.74 7.02
C ASN A 86 5.68 13.20 7.59
N GLY A 87 5.67 11.99 8.12
CA GLY A 87 4.48 11.41 8.72
C GLY A 87 3.47 10.85 7.71
N ILE A 88 3.82 10.75 6.43
CA ILE A 88 2.90 10.30 5.39
C ILE A 88 2.54 8.84 5.59
N GLY A 89 3.55 7.98 5.81
CA GLY A 89 3.30 6.56 6.04
C GLY A 89 2.44 6.32 7.28
N ARG A 90 2.70 7.04 8.36
CA ARG A 90 1.88 6.96 9.57
C ARG A 90 0.44 7.38 9.28
N SER A 91 0.24 8.46 8.54
CA SER A 91 -1.10 8.94 8.18
C SER A 91 -1.85 7.93 7.30
N LEU A 92 -1.14 7.32 6.35
CA LEU A 92 -1.74 6.28 5.50
C LEU A 92 -2.16 5.08 6.32
N MET A 93 -1.34 4.64 7.28
CA MET A 93 -1.69 3.52 8.14
C MET A 93 -2.83 3.86 9.10
N SER A 94 -2.88 5.09 9.61
CA SER A 94 -4.02 5.53 10.41
C SER A 94 -5.32 5.51 9.60
N TYR A 95 -5.26 5.95 8.35
CA TYR A 95 -6.40 5.88 7.44
C TYR A 95 -6.84 4.42 7.24
N ALA A 96 -5.88 3.53 7.01
CA ALA A 96 -6.17 2.11 6.81
C ALA A 96 -6.81 1.48 8.04
N GLU A 97 -6.30 1.78 9.23
CA GLU A 97 -6.84 1.23 10.48
C GLU A 97 -8.25 1.74 10.74
N GLN A 98 -8.51 3.01 10.49
CA GLN A 98 -9.85 3.56 10.63
C GLN A 98 -10.81 2.95 9.61
N TRP A 99 -10.36 2.76 8.38
CA TRP A 99 -11.16 2.11 7.34
C TRP A 99 -11.57 0.70 7.74
N MET A 100 -10.66 -0.05 8.35
CA MET A 100 -10.95 -1.40 8.86
C MET A 100 -11.92 -1.34 10.03
N ASP A 101 -11.71 -0.42 10.96
CA ASP A 101 -12.54 -0.28 12.14
C ASP A 101 -14.00 0.06 11.77
N GLU A 102 -14.18 0.95 10.81
CA GLU A 102 -15.52 1.32 10.32
C GLU A 102 -16.28 0.12 9.71
N ARG A 103 -15.55 -0.88 9.23
CA ARG A 103 -16.11 -2.10 8.64
C ARG A 103 -16.11 -3.28 9.59
N GLN A 104 -15.76 -3.01 10.86
CA GLN A 104 -15.71 -4.04 11.90
C GLN A 104 -14.74 -5.18 11.58
N VAL A 105 -13.67 -4.87 10.88
CA VAL A 105 -12.60 -5.81 10.60
C VAL A 105 -11.66 -5.83 11.81
N PRO A 106 -11.49 -6.98 12.49
CA PRO A 106 -10.83 -6.99 13.80
C PRO A 106 -9.31 -6.94 13.75
N LYS A 107 -8.70 -7.16 12.61
CA LYS A 107 -7.24 -7.24 12.53
C LYS A 107 -6.76 -6.81 11.16
N ILE A 108 -5.73 -5.98 11.14
CA ILE A 108 -5.08 -5.52 9.92
C ILE A 108 -3.70 -6.16 9.81
N GLN A 109 -3.34 -6.59 8.62
CA GLN A 109 -2.09 -7.28 8.35
C GLN A 109 -1.39 -6.68 7.13
N ALA A 110 -0.09 -6.85 7.07
CA ALA A 110 0.71 -6.49 5.90
C ALA A 110 1.77 -7.57 5.69
N MET A 111 2.09 -7.84 4.42
CA MET A 111 3.19 -8.73 4.08
C MET A 111 4.44 -7.91 3.81
N ILE A 112 5.51 -8.23 4.51
CA ILE A 112 6.78 -7.51 4.40
C ILE A 112 7.84 -8.52 4.01
N ARG A 113 8.66 -8.18 3.01
CA ARG A 113 9.80 -9.03 2.67
C ARG A 113 10.71 -9.18 3.88
N ALA A 114 11.14 -10.41 4.15
CA ALA A 114 11.88 -10.73 5.37
C ALA A 114 13.17 -9.89 5.52
N ASP A 115 13.78 -9.51 4.41
CA ASP A 115 15.04 -8.73 4.40
C ASP A 115 14.81 -7.22 4.41
N ASN A 116 13.57 -6.75 4.38
CA ASN A 116 13.27 -5.32 4.38
C ASN A 116 13.20 -4.80 5.82
N LEU A 117 14.36 -4.64 6.44
CA LEU A 117 14.46 -4.22 7.83
C LEU A 117 13.91 -2.82 8.11
N PRO A 118 14.14 -1.82 7.25
CA PRO A 118 13.57 -0.49 7.49
C PRO A 118 12.04 -0.49 7.56
N VAL A 119 11.38 -1.25 6.70
CA VAL A 119 9.91 -1.34 6.68
C VAL A 119 9.41 -2.10 7.91
N ARG A 120 10.11 -3.16 8.31
CA ARG A 120 9.76 -3.88 9.54
C ARG A 120 9.84 -2.96 10.76
N GLY A 121 10.89 -2.15 10.84
CA GLY A 121 11.04 -1.15 11.91
C GLY A 121 9.91 -0.11 11.91
N PHE A 122 9.52 0.34 10.73
CA PHE A 122 8.40 1.27 10.58
C PHE A 122 7.11 0.69 11.18
N TYR A 123 6.74 -0.53 10.82
CA TYR A 123 5.53 -1.15 11.34
C TYR A 123 5.61 -1.40 12.84
N ARG A 124 6.77 -1.81 13.34
CA ARG A 124 6.95 -2.00 14.79
C ARG A 124 6.73 -0.71 15.56
N ARG A 125 7.21 0.42 15.04
CA ARG A 125 6.99 1.73 15.69
C ARG A 125 5.51 2.11 15.73
N LEU A 126 4.70 1.58 14.82
CA LEU A 126 3.26 1.80 14.81
C LEU A 126 2.50 0.80 15.68
N GLY A 127 3.19 -0.11 16.35
CA GLY A 127 2.56 -1.09 17.23
C GLY A 127 2.26 -2.43 16.56
N TYR A 128 2.73 -2.64 15.35
CA TYR A 128 2.58 -3.93 14.67
C TYR A 128 3.63 -4.90 15.18
N GLN A 129 3.26 -6.17 15.23
CA GLN A 129 4.16 -7.22 15.67
C GLN A 129 4.21 -8.34 14.64
N ASP A 130 5.29 -9.11 14.66
CA ASP A 130 5.45 -10.23 13.76
C ASP A 130 4.42 -11.31 14.06
N ASN A 131 3.92 -11.95 13.00
CA ASN A 131 3.02 -13.07 13.12
C ASN A 131 3.77 -14.36 12.75
N ASP A 132 3.56 -15.41 13.52
CA ASP A 132 4.28 -16.68 13.33
C ASP A 132 3.53 -17.54 12.30
N VAL A 133 3.55 -17.10 11.05
CA VAL A 133 2.91 -17.79 9.93
C VAL A 133 3.81 -17.71 8.71
N GLN A 134 3.59 -18.60 7.76
CA GLN A 134 4.23 -18.55 6.45
C GLN A 134 3.16 -18.31 5.39
N VAL A 135 3.51 -17.52 4.38
CA VAL A 135 2.65 -17.30 3.23
C VAL A 135 3.05 -18.29 2.13
N VAL A 136 2.07 -19.02 1.63
CA VAL A 136 2.25 -19.89 0.46
C VAL A 136 1.49 -19.28 -0.70
N GLU A 137 2.02 -19.41 -1.91
CA GLU A 137 1.42 -18.76 -3.06
C GLU A 137 1.47 -19.66 -4.30
N LYS A 138 0.57 -19.37 -5.22
CA LYS A 138 0.52 -20.03 -6.52
C LYS A 138 -0.09 -19.08 -7.52
N PHE A 139 0.59 -18.84 -8.64
CA PHE A 139 0.01 -18.04 -9.71
C PHE A 139 -1.02 -18.87 -10.45
N LEU A 140 -2.21 -18.28 -10.67
CA LEU A 140 -3.34 -19.01 -11.24
C LEU A 140 -3.46 -18.85 -12.76
N ASN A 141 -2.71 -17.92 -13.34
CA ASN A 141 -2.73 -17.67 -14.77
C ASN A 141 -1.32 -17.68 -15.34
N GLN A 142 -1.18 -17.32 -16.62
CA GLN A 142 0.08 -17.34 -17.35
C GLN A 142 1.05 -16.24 -16.97
N ARG A 143 0.80 -15.49 -15.88
CA ARG A 143 1.74 -14.47 -15.46
C ARG A 143 3.05 -15.13 -15.10
N SER A 144 4.11 -14.63 -15.71
CA SER A 144 5.43 -15.18 -15.50
C SER A 144 5.91 -14.86 -14.09
N LYS A 145 6.15 -15.89 -13.32
CA LYS A 145 7.00 -15.75 -12.16
C LYS A 145 8.43 -15.67 -12.67
N PRO A 146 9.27 -14.73 -12.16
CA PRO A 146 10.66 -14.72 -12.56
C PRO A 146 11.31 -16.03 -12.19
N SER A 147 12.17 -16.50 -13.08
CA SER A 147 12.96 -17.70 -12.80
C SER A 147 13.77 -17.51 -11.52
N ALA A 148 13.77 -18.51 -10.70
CA ALA A 148 14.54 -18.48 -9.47
C ALA A 148 16.04 -18.33 -9.79
#